data_00eaf604bb7dfca10bb6c9f24c7bdc5f
#
_entry.id   00eaf604bb7dfca10bb6c9f24c7bdc5f
#
_cell.length_a   1.000
_cell.length_b   1.000
_cell.length_c   1.000
_cell.angle_alpha   90.00
_cell.angle_beta   90.00
_cell.angle_gamma   90.00
#
_symmetry.space_group_name_H-M   'P 1'
#
loop_
_entity.id
_entity.type
_entity.pdbx_description
1 polymer ?
#
loop_
_entity_poly.entity_id
_entity_poly.type
_entity_poly.pdbx_seq_one_letter_code
_entity_poly.pdbx_strand_id
1 'polypeptide(L)'
;MPHLERDGEVYVLQLGDGENRFNQDFVDAVTSLVQEVAAAPAPRALVTAASGKIWSNGLDLEWMSEHVEAIEPLLDSVHALYAELLGLGVPTVAAIQGHAFAGGAMLALAHDIRVMRADRGWFCLPEVDINIPFTHGMSALITSRLPVPTAHEAMTTGRRYGGAEAVQAGIAVEAVAEEQVLPRAVAVAAALAGKDPQTLQAIKQRMYASTLAALADSAANSISLPT
;
A
#
# COMPACT_ATOMS: atom_id res chain seq x y z
N MET A 1 3.27 -4.20 16.72
CA MET A 1 2.13 -4.81 16.01
C MET A 1 1.23 -3.71 15.49
N PRO A 2 0.57 -3.89 14.33
CA PRO A 2 -0.38 -2.91 13.80
C PRO A 2 -1.50 -2.58 14.79
N HIS A 3 -1.94 -1.32 14.82
CA HIS A 3 -3.07 -0.86 15.66
C HIS A 3 -3.73 0.39 15.07
N LEU A 4 -4.96 0.67 15.50
CA LEU A 4 -5.68 1.88 15.12
C LEU A 4 -5.62 2.93 16.21
N GLU A 5 -5.36 4.16 15.80
CA GLU A 5 -5.58 5.37 16.55
C GLU A 5 -6.71 6.17 15.87
N ARG A 6 -7.25 7.17 16.55
CA ARG A 6 -8.31 8.00 15.99
C ARG A 6 -8.05 9.48 16.21
N ASP A 7 -8.14 10.25 15.14
CA ASP A 7 -8.08 11.72 15.15
C ASP A 7 -9.34 12.28 14.46
N GLY A 8 -10.35 12.63 15.26
CA GLY A 8 -11.65 13.08 14.75
C GLY A 8 -12.35 12.02 13.91
N GLU A 9 -12.50 12.32 12.61
CA GLU A 9 -13.10 11.44 11.59
C GLU A 9 -12.07 10.55 10.89
N VAL A 10 -10.78 10.70 11.22
CA VAL A 10 -9.69 9.96 10.60
C VAL A 10 -9.25 8.83 11.52
N TYR A 11 -9.23 7.62 10.98
CA TYR A 11 -8.58 6.47 11.58
C TYR A 11 -7.12 6.41 11.09
N VAL A 12 -6.19 6.29 12.01
CA VAL A 12 -4.76 6.17 11.71
C VAL A 12 -4.33 4.75 12.01
N LEU A 13 -4.10 3.96 10.96
CA LEU A 13 -3.53 2.63 11.04
C LEU A 13 -2.02 2.76 11.16
N GLN A 14 -1.49 2.50 12.35
CA GLN A 14 -0.06 2.42 12.62
C GLN A 14 0.43 1.01 12.29
N LEU A 15 1.36 0.89 11.33
CA LEU A 15 1.95 -0.40 10.96
C LEU A 15 2.96 -0.88 12.01
N GLY A 16 3.70 0.06 12.62
CA GLY A 16 4.73 -0.20 13.62
C GLY A 16 5.99 0.63 13.39
N ASP A 17 7.04 0.33 14.15
CA ASP A 17 8.35 1.00 14.15
C ASP A 17 9.49 0.14 13.56
N GLY A 18 9.18 -1.12 13.20
CA GLY A 18 10.11 -2.07 12.61
C GLY A 18 10.15 -2.02 11.08
N GLU A 19 10.47 -3.14 10.48
CA GLU A 19 10.50 -3.28 9.01
C GLU A 19 9.11 -3.47 8.39
N ASN A 20 8.09 -3.74 9.21
CA ASN A 20 6.70 -3.91 8.80
C ASN A 20 6.58 -4.87 7.61
N ARG A 21 7.25 -6.05 7.76
CA ARG A 21 7.27 -7.12 6.76
C ARG A 21 5.97 -7.92 6.79
N PHE A 22 5.55 -8.40 5.62
CA PHE A 22 4.33 -9.14 5.42
C PHE A 22 4.58 -10.64 5.63
N ASN A 23 4.31 -11.13 6.83
CA ASN A 23 3.98 -12.52 7.12
C ASN A 23 2.46 -12.64 7.35
N GLN A 24 1.95 -13.85 7.56
CA GLN A 24 0.51 -14.07 7.67
C GLN A 24 -0.11 -13.26 8.82
N ASP A 25 0.49 -13.28 10.01
CA ASP A 25 -0.03 -12.56 11.19
C ASP A 25 -0.11 -11.05 10.96
N PHE A 26 0.90 -10.48 10.28
CA PHE A 26 0.91 -9.05 9.99
C PHE A 26 -0.19 -8.68 8.98
N VAL A 27 -0.34 -9.45 7.90
CA VAL A 27 -1.35 -9.21 6.87
C VAL A 27 -2.75 -9.36 7.45
N ASP A 28 -3.00 -10.40 8.24
CA ASP A 28 -4.29 -10.62 8.90
C ASP A 28 -4.64 -9.48 9.87
N ALA A 29 -3.66 -9.01 10.65
CA ALA A 29 -3.85 -7.89 11.57
C ALA A 29 -4.20 -6.60 10.81
N VAL A 30 -3.46 -6.26 9.74
CA VAL A 30 -3.73 -5.07 8.91
C VAL A 30 -5.11 -5.17 8.25
N THR A 31 -5.44 -6.32 7.67
CA THR A 31 -6.73 -6.58 7.03
C THR A 31 -7.89 -6.39 8.01
N SER A 32 -7.79 -6.97 9.20
CA SER A 32 -8.82 -6.83 10.26
C SER A 32 -9.05 -5.36 10.64
N LEU A 33 -7.98 -4.58 10.77
CA LEU A 33 -8.08 -3.15 11.11
C LEU A 33 -8.67 -2.32 9.95
N VAL A 34 -8.35 -2.64 8.69
CA VAL A 34 -8.98 -2.01 7.51
C VAL A 34 -10.49 -2.31 7.49
N GLN A 35 -10.88 -3.55 7.79
CA GLN A 35 -12.29 -3.97 7.86
C GLN A 35 -13.04 -3.28 9.01
N GLU A 36 -12.39 -3.06 10.16
CA GLU A 36 -12.95 -2.28 11.26
C GLU A 36 -13.29 -0.86 10.80
N VAL A 37 -12.38 -0.19 10.09
CA VAL A 37 -12.63 1.14 9.52
C VAL A 37 -13.72 1.10 8.46
N ALA A 38 -13.74 0.07 7.62
CA ALA A 38 -14.79 -0.11 6.61
C ALA A 38 -16.19 -0.22 7.21
N ALA A 39 -16.32 -0.85 8.38
CA ALA A 39 -17.58 -1.04 9.10
C ALA A 39 -17.95 0.15 10.00
N ALA A 40 -17.04 1.06 10.29
CA ALA A 40 -17.29 2.20 11.16
C ALA A 40 -18.33 3.16 10.54
N PRO A 41 -19.08 3.94 11.35
CA PRO A 41 -20.02 4.93 10.80
C PRO A 41 -19.29 6.07 10.07
N ALA A 42 -19.93 6.58 9.01
CA ALA A 42 -19.47 7.80 8.34
C ALA A 42 -19.84 9.05 9.20
N PRO A 43 -19.09 10.16 9.09
CA PRO A 43 -17.95 10.36 8.21
C PRO A 43 -16.69 9.66 8.71
N ARG A 44 -15.88 9.14 7.78
CA ARG A 44 -14.63 8.46 8.11
C ARG A 44 -13.61 8.48 6.96
N ALA A 45 -12.33 8.46 7.30
CA ALA A 45 -11.23 8.26 6.38
C ALA A 45 -10.13 7.43 7.05
N LEU A 46 -9.26 6.81 6.26
CA LEU A 46 -8.14 6.00 6.73
C LEU A 46 -6.81 6.63 6.32
N VAL A 47 -5.91 6.77 7.28
CA VAL A 47 -4.49 7.04 7.04
C VAL A 47 -3.69 5.81 7.47
N THR A 48 -2.80 5.31 6.62
CA THR A 48 -1.84 4.28 7.00
C THR A 48 -0.47 4.91 7.19
N ALA A 49 0.08 4.76 8.39
CA ALA A 49 1.33 5.36 8.82
C ALA A 49 2.25 4.31 9.46
N ALA A 50 3.52 4.65 9.58
CA ALA A 50 4.48 3.91 10.38
C ALA A 50 5.42 4.90 11.07
N SER A 51 6.27 4.42 11.97
CA SER A 51 7.30 5.22 12.60
C SER A 51 8.71 4.71 12.24
N GLY A 52 9.73 5.51 12.52
CA GLY A 52 11.11 5.15 12.25
C GLY A 52 11.51 5.21 10.77
N LYS A 53 12.47 4.39 10.39
CA LYS A 53 13.16 4.45 9.08
C LYS A 53 12.34 3.80 7.94
N ILE A 54 11.54 2.80 8.27
CA ILE A 54 10.86 1.96 7.28
C ILE A 54 9.33 2.15 7.42
N TRP A 55 8.67 2.43 6.30
CA TRP A 55 7.22 2.37 6.23
C TRP A 55 6.76 0.92 6.06
N SER A 56 7.31 0.21 5.08
CA SER A 56 7.22 -1.25 4.95
C SER A 56 8.22 -1.75 3.90
N ASN A 57 8.83 -2.91 4.18
CA ASN A 57 9.70 -3.64 3.25
C ASN A 57 8.95 -4.71 2.43
N GLY A 58 7.63 -4.84 2.57
CA GLY A 58 6.83 -5.83 1.84
C GLY A 58 6.99 -7.24 2.38
N LEU A 59 6.99 -8.25 1.50
CA LEU A 59 7.00 -9.66 1.88
C LEU A 59 8.18 -10.02 2.80
N ASP A 60 7.90 -10.82 3.82
CA ASP A 60 8.91 -11.40 4.71
C ASP A 60 9.52 -12.64 4.06
N LEU A 61 10.57 -12.43 3.25
CA LEU A 61 11.21 -13.51 2.50
C LEU A 61 11.88 -14.55 3.41
N GLU A 62 12.33 -14.16 4.61
CA GLU A 62 12.89 -15.06 5.61
C GLU A 62 11.78 -15.99 6.14
N TRP A 63 10.67 -15.42 6.58
CA TRP A 63 9.49 -16.20 7.01
C TRP A 63 8.98 -17.12 5.88
N MET A 64 8.90 -16.63 4.63
CA MET A 64 8.48 -17.42 3.47
C MET A 64 9.42 -18.60 3.20
N SER A 65 10.72 -18.44 3.41
CA SER A 65 11.69 -19.54 3.23
C SER A 65 11.56 -20.66 4.27
N GLU A 66 11.03 -20.34 5.44
CA GLU A 66 10.76 -21.28 6.54
C GLU A 66 9.35 -21.91 6.44
N HIS A 67 8.43 -21.30 5.66
CA HIS A 67 7.02 -21.70 5.54
C HIS A 67 6.59 -21.82 4.08
N VAL A 68 7.29 -22.68 3.32
CA VAL A 68 7.10 -22.80 1.86
C VAL A 68 5.65 -23.15 1.47
N GLU A 69 4.98 -23.96 2.28
CA GLU A 69 3.58 -24.34 2.09
C GLU A 69 2.59 -23.18 2.32
N ALA A 70 3.02 -22.13 3.01
CA ALA A 70 2.20 -20.95 3.30
C ALA A 70 2.40 -19.81 2.30
N ILE A 71 3.29 -19.96 1.32
CA ILE A 71 3.61 -18.88 0.34
C ILE A 71 2.38 -18.49 -0.47
N GLU A 72 1.68 -19.47 -1.08
CA GLU A 72 0.49 -19.16 -1.87
C GLU A 72 -0.64 -18.57 -1.03
N PRO A 73 -1.01 -19.13 0.15
CA PRO A 73 -1.98 -18.48 1.06
C PRO A 73 -1.60 -17.07 1.47
N LEU A 74 -0.33 -16.80 1.77
CA LEU A 74 0.13 -15.46 2.11
C LEU A 74 -0.03 -14.50 0.92
N LEU A 75 0.34 -14.91 -0.29
CA LEU A 75 0.17 -14.10 -1.49
C LEU A 75 -1.30 -13.78 -1.76
N ASP A 76 -2.18 -14.75 -1.61
CA ASP A 76 -3.62 -14.54 -1.74
C ASP A 76 -4.13 -13.52 -0.72
N SER A 77 -3.68 -13.61 0.53
CA SER A 77 -4.03 -12.65 1.59
C SER A 77 -3.50 -11.24 1.28
N VAL A 78 -2.28 -11.12 0.75
CA VAL A 78 -1.68 -9.83 0.35
C VAL A 78 -2.44 -9.22 -0.83
N HIS A 79 -2.79 -10.01 -1.85
CA HIS A 79 -3.59 -9.53 -2.98
C HIS A 79 -4.99 -9.11 -2.54
N ALA A 80 -5.63 -9.86 -1.63
CA ALA A 80 -6.92 -9.51 -1.05
C ALA A 80 -6.85 -8.16 -0.29
N LEU A 81 -5.81 -7.93 0.51
CA LEU A 81 -5.59 -6.66 1.20
C LEU A 81 -5.44 -5.49 0.22
N TYR A 82 -4.66 -5.67 -0.86
CA TYR A 82 -4.53 -4.62 -1.89
C TYR A 82 -5.87 -4.35 -2.59
N ALA A 83 -6.62 -5.40 -2.93
CA ALA A 83 -7.92 -5.27 -3.58
C ALA A 83 -8.94 -4.56 -2.66
N GLU A 84 -8.94 -4.90 -1.36
CA GLU A 84 -9.80 -4.27 -0.36
C GLU A 84 -9.53 -2.77 -0.27
N LEU A 85 -8.28 -2.35 -0.07
CA LEU A 85 -7.91 -0.93 -0.01
C LEU A 85 -8.23 -0.19 -1.31
N LEU A 86 -7.90 -0.80 -2.46
CA LEU A 86 -8.13 -0.19 -3.78
C LEU A 86 -9.62 0.03 -4.07
N GLY A 87 -10.48 -0.90 -3.63
CA GLY A 87 -11.93 -0.85 -3.83
C GLY A 87 -12.74 -0.25 -2.68
N LEU A 88 -12.07 0.17 -1.58
CA LEU A 88 -12.72 0.56 -0.33
C LEU A 88 -13.60 1.80 -0.48
N GLY A 89 -14.81 1.76 0.07
CA GLY A 89 -15.73 2.90 0.15
C GLY A 89 -15.34 3.96 1.21
N VAL A 90 -14.07 4.02 1.58
CA VAL A 90 -13.48 4.98 2.52
C VAL A 90 -12.30 5.67 1.83
N PRO A 91 -12.15 6.99 1.93
CA PRO A 91 -10.94 7.67 1.45
C PRO A 91 -9.71 7.18 2.20
N THR A 92 -8.64 6.87 1.48
CA THR A 92 -7.41 6.30 2.04
C THR A 92 -6.17 7.11 1.68
N VAL A 93 -5.29 7.34 2.65
CA VAL A 93 -4.03 8.08 2.46
C VAL A 93 -2.86 7.28 3.05
N ALA A 94 -1.81 7.04 2.28
CA ALA A 94 -0.55 6.53 2.80
C ALA A 94 0.36 7.68 3.24
N ALA A 95 0.72 7.69 4.52
CA ALA A 95 1.65 8.64 5.15
C ALA A 95 3.04 7.98 5.20
N ILE A 96 3.87 8.23 4.18
CA ILE A 96 5.13 7.52 3.95
C ILE A 96 6.29 8.35 4.55
N GLN A 97 6.62 8.09 5.83
CA GLN A 97 7.71 8.78 6.53
C GLN A 97 9.09 8.17 6.26
N GLY A 98 9.15 6.99 5.67
CA GLY A 98 10.38 6.22 5.47
C GLY A 98 10.37 5.41 4.18
N HIS A 99 11.13 4.32 4.15
CA HIS A 99 11.20 3.45 2.97
C HIS A 99 9.89 2.67 2.76
N ALA A 100 9.37 2.72 1.55
CA ALA A 100 8.28 1.87 1.05
C ALA A 100 8.83 1.02 -0.09
N PHE A 101 9.12 -0.26 0.17
CA PHE A 101 9.77 -1.17 -0.77
C PHE A 101 8.90 -2.36 -1.11
N ALA A 102 9.05 -2.86 -2.34
CA ALA A 102 8.41 -4.10 -2.82
C ALA A 102 6.89 -4.12 -2.50
N GLY A 103 6.40 -5.15 -1.81
CA GLY A 103 5.01 -5.25 -1.35
C GLY A 103 4.55 -4.04 -0.54
N GLY A 104 5.45 -3.39 0.22
CA GLY A 104 5.13 -2.14 0.95
C GLY A 104 4.87 -0.97 0.00
N ALA A 105 5.63 -0.84 -1.08
CA ALA A 105 5.37 0.15 -2.13
C ALA A 105 4.02 -0.12 -2.82
N MET A 106 3.69 -1.38 -3.08
CA MET A 106 2.41 -1.78 -3.65
C MET A 106 1.23 -1.52 -2.69
N LEU A 107 1.42 -1.75 -1.38
CA LEU A 107 0.44 -1.36 -0.37
C LEU A 107 0.18 0.16 -0.40
N ALA A 108 1.23 0.97 -0.53
CA ALA A 108 1.09 2.41 -0.69
C ALA A 108 0.32 2.78 -1.96
N LEU A 109 0.54 2.07 -3.09
CA LEU A 109 -0.20 2.27 -4.33
C LEU A 109 -1.69 1.90 -4.22
N ALA A 110 -2.05 0.96 -3.37
CA ALA A 110 -3.45 0.59 -3.14
C ALA A 110 -4.26 1.72 -2.46
N HIS A 111 -3.62 2.68 -1.81
CA HIS A 111 -4.27 3.85 -1.24
C HIS A 111 -4.64 4.88 -2.33
N ASP A 112 -5.65 5.71 -2.06
CA ASP A 112 -6.06 6.77 -2.97
C ASP A 112 -4.95 7.81 -3.17
N ILE A 113 -4.35 8.26 -2.07
CA ILE A 113 -3.38 9.35 -2.01
C ILE A 113 -2.12 8.89 -1.24
N ARG A 114 -0.97 9.43 -1.60
CA ARG A 114 0.32 9.21 -0.94
C ARG A 114 0.97 10.53 -0.63
N VAL A 115 1.33 10.75 0.64
CA VAL A 115 2.15 11.87 1.12
C VAL A 115 3.48 11.28 1.57
N MET A 116 4.59 11.78 1.05
CA MET A 116 5.93 11.26 1.36
C MET A 116 6.76 12.25 2.15
N ARG A 117 7.74 11.73 2.88
CA ARG A 117 8.82 12.49 3.46
C ARG A 117 9.76 13.00 2.36
N ALA A 118 10.16 14.29 2.41
CA ALA A 118 10.93 14.94 1.36
C ALA A 118 12.43 14.63 1.38
N ASP A 119 13.04 14.56 2.57
CA ASP A 119 14.48 14.54 2.76
C ASP A 119 15.06 13.13 2.92
N ARG A 120 14.22 12.12 3.19
CA ARG A 120 14.65 10.74 3.46
C ARG A 120 13.56 9.73 3.12
N GLY A 121 14.00 8.51 2.84
CA GLY A 121 13.11 7.42 2.44
C GLY A 121 12.98 7.35 0.92
N TRP A 122 12.66 6.17 0.44
CA TRP A 122 12.45 5.92 -0.98
C TRP A 122 11.19 5.08 -1.21
N PHE A 123 10.49 5.38 -2.27
CA PHE A 123 9.59 4.45 -2.93
C PHE A 123 10.40 3.63 -3.94
N CYS A 124 10.27 2.29 -3.91
CA CYS A 124 11.04 1.42 -4.79
C CYS A 124 10.32 0.08 -5.02
N LEU A 125 10.38 -0.40 -6.25
CA LEU A 125 9.94 -1.73 -6.67
C LEU A 125 11.20 -2.53 -7.09
N PRO A 126 11.91 -3.17 -6.13
CA PRO A 126 13.23 -3.75 -6.37
C PRO A 126 13.19 -5.18 -6.93
N GLU A 127 12.04 -5.67 -7.35
CA GLU A 127 11.80 -7.07 -7.73
C GLU A 127 12.75 -7.56 -8.82
N VAL A 128 13.11 -6.71 -9.79
CA VAL A 128 14.09 -7.02 -10.83
C VAL A 128 15.50 -7.23 -10.25
N ASP A 129 15.88 -6.51 -9.20
CA ASP A 129 17.20 -6.61 -8.56
C ASP A 129 17.32 -7.86 -7.66
N ILE A 130 16.18 -8.32 -7.12
CA ILE A 130 16.11 -9.50 -6.24
C ILE A 130 15.64 -10.76 -6.97
N ASN A 131 15.47 -10.69 -8.29
CA ASN A 131 15.06 -11.81 -9.17
C ASN A 131 13.72 -12.46 -8.80
N ILE A 132 12.78 -11.68 -8.27
CA ILE A 132 11.41 -12.12 -7.96
C ILE A 132 10.46 -11.38 -8.92
N PRO A 133 9.79 -12.07 -9.85
CA PRO A 133 8.85 -11.40 -10.76
C PRO A 133 7.60 -10.93 -10.01
N PHE A 134 7.00 -9.85 -10.50
CA PHE A 134 5.67 -9.44 -10.02
C PHE A 134 4.63 -10.49 -10.41
N THR A 135 3.67 -10.73 -9.53
CA THR A 135 2.46 -11.49 -9.92
C THR A 135 1.63 -10.71 -10.94
N HIS A 136 0.68 -11.37 -11.56
CA HIS A 136 -0.26 -10.71 -12.49
C HIS A 136 -1.03 -9.58 -11.80
N GLY A 137 -1.56 -9.84 -10.60
CA GLY A 137 -2.28 -8.84 -9.79
C GLY A 137 -1.41 -7.65 -9.36
N MET A 138 -0.17 -7.90 -8.93
CA MET A 138 0.78 -6.85 -8.58
C MET A 138 1.11 -5.97 -9.78
N SER A 139 1.36 -6.59 -10.95
CA SER A 139 1.60 -5.86 -12.20
C SER A 139 0.40 -4.98 -12.60
N ALA A 140 -0.82 -5.52 -12.48
CA ALA A 140 -2.04 -4.80 -12.76
C ALA A 140 -2.25 -3.61 -11.79
N LEU A 141 -1.97 -3.80 -10.50
CA LEU A 141 -2.04 -2.73 -9.49
C LEU A 141 -1.06 -1.60 -9.84
N ILE A 142 0.23 -1.92 -10.05
CA ILE A 142 1.27 -0.92 -10.32
C ILE A 142 0.92 -0.11 -11.59
N THR A 143 0.57 -0.80 -12.67
CA THR A 143 0.29 -0.15 -13.95
C THR A 143 -1.01 0.65 -13.96
N SER A 144 -1.97 0.32 -13.11
CA SER A 144 -3.21 1.09 -12.95
C SER A 144 -3.03 2.34 -12.06
N ARG A 145 -1.99 2.38 -11.24
CA ARG A 145 -1.79 3.44 -10.24
C ARG A 145 -0.67 4.43 -10.58
N LEU A 146 0.23 4.08 -11.48
CA LEU A 146 1.34 4.92 -11.91
C LEU A 146 1.19 5.36 -13.37
N PRO A 147 1.71 6.53 -13.74
CA PRO A 147 1.87 6.89 -15.15
C PRO A 147 2.68 5.81 -15.88
N VAL A 148 2.31 5.50 -17.14
CA VAL A 148 2.93 4.42 -17.91
C VAL A 148 4.46 4.50 -17.95
N PRO A 149 5.11 5.67 -18.21
CA PRO A 149 6.57 5.74 -18.17
C PRO A 149 7.16 5.44 -16.79
N THR A 150 6.51 5.91 -15.72
CA THR A 150 6.94 5.68 -14.33
C THR A 150 6.78 4.22 -13.94
N ALA A 151 5.66 3.59 -14.29
CA ALA A 151 5.46 2.16 -14.04
C ALA A 151 6.54 1.33 -14.75
N HIS A 152 6.80 1.61 -16.03
CA HIS A 152 7.84 0.93 -16.79
C HIS A 152 9.23 1.08 -16.13
N GLU A 153 9.65 2.32 -15.83
CA GLU A 153 10.95 2.57 -15.22
C GLU A 153 11.06 1.90 -13.83
N ALA A 154 10.05 2.08 -12.96
CA ALA A 154 10.06 1.52 -11.61
C ALA A 154 10.18 -0.01 -11.62
N MET A 155 9.37 -0.70 -12.45
CA MET A 155 9.30 -2.16 -12.49
C MET A 155 10.51 -2.81 -13.17
N THR A 156 11.12 -2.14 -14.16
CA THR A 156 12.18 -2.74 -14.97
C THR A 156 13.58 -2.35 -14.54
N THR A 157 13.72 -1.33 -13.68
CA THR A 157 15.05 -0.82 -13.27
C THR A 157 15.28 -0.85 -11.76
N GLY A 158 14.24 -1.10 -10.94
CA GLY A 158 14.34 -1.03 -9.49
C GLY A 158 14.70 0.37 -8.96
N ARG A 159 14.45 1.42 -9.77
CA ARG A 159 14.77 2.81 -9.39
C ARG A 159 14.18 3.19 -8.04
N ARG A 160 14.98 3.85 -7.22
CA ARG A 160 14.58 4.44 -5.94
C ARG A 160 14.17 5.89 -6.16
N TYR A 161 12.92 6.22 -5.81
CA TYR A 161 12.39 7.58 -5.93
C TYR A 161 12.37 8.23 -4.54
N GLY A 162 13.13 9.30 -4.33
CA GLY A 162 13.01 10.17 -3.15
C GLY A 162 11.75 11.03 -3.22
N GLY A 163 11.36 11.69 -2.13
CA GLY A 163 10.09 12.40 -2.05
C GLY A 163 9.81 13.37 -3.20
N ALA A 164 10.76 14.25 -3.53
CA ALA A 164 10.61 15.21 -4.64
C ALA A 164 10.50 14.51 -6.01
N GLU A 165 11.29 13.45 -6.24
CA GLU A 165 11.25 12.67 -7.47
C GLU A 165 9.94 11.87 -7.57
N ALA A 166 9.45 11.33 -6.44
CA ALA A 166 8.17 10.61 -6.39
C ALA A 166 6.99 11.51 -6.77
N VAL A 167 7.02 12.79 -6.36
CA VAL A 167 6.00 13.77 -6.79
C VAL A 167 6.11 14.04 -8.30
N GLN A 168 7.30 14.28 -8.82
CA GLN A 168 7.50 14.51 -10.25
C GLN A 168 7.10 13.32 -11.12
N ALA A 169 7.33 12.11 -10.61
CA ALA A 169 6.98 10.86 -11.29
C ALA A 169 5.48 10.47 -11.13
N GLY A 170 4.69 11.22 -10.38
CA GLY A 170 3.27 10.91 -10.11
C GLY A 170 3.06 9.74 -9.14
N ILE A 171 4.09 9.35 -8.39
CA ILE A 171 4.00 8.33 -7.34
C ILE A 171 3.31 8.90 -6.10
N ALA A 172 3.69 10.10 -5.67
CA ALA A 172 3.08 10.81 -4.55
C ALA A 172 2.46 12.12 -5.01
N VAL A 173 1.49 12.63 -4.26
CA VAL A 173 0.88 13.94 -4.55
C VAL A 173 1.68 15.08 -3.93
N GLU A 174 2.39 14.79 -2.84
CA GLU A 174 3.10 15.80 -2.06
C GLU A 174 4.29 15.15 -1.31
N ALA A 175 5.35 15.93 -1.14
CA ALA A 175 6.49 15.58 -0.29
C ALA A 175 6.77 16.71 0.70
N VAL A 176 6.82 16.39 1.99
CA VAL A 176 6.92 17.34 3.10
C VAL A 176 8.01 16.92 4.10
N ALA A 177 8.38 17.81 5.04
CA ALA A 177 9.29 17.47 6.13
C ALA A 177 8.74 16.32 7.00
N GLU A 178 9.61 15.55 7.64
CA GLU A 178 9.24 14.33 8.40
C GLU A 178 8.08 14.57 9.37
N GLU A 179 8.19 15.59 10.19
CA GLU A 179 7.20 15.97 11.21
C GLU A 179 5.85 16.40 10.62
N GLN A 180 5.80 16.68 9.32
CA GLN A 180 4.59 17.09 8.61
C GLN A 180 3.91 15.94 7.85
N VAL A 181 4.57 14.77 7.69
CA VAL A 181 4.03 13.67 6.87
C VAL A 181 2.67 13.18 7.42
N LEU A 182 2.62 12.80 8.69
CA LEU A 182 1.38 12.33 9.30
C LEU A 182 0.34 13.45 9.44
N PRO A 183 0.65 14.65 9.99
CA PRO A 183 -0.32 15.74 10.06
C PRO A 183 -0.91 16.12 8.69
N ARG A 184 -0.09 16.13 7.65
CA ARG A 184 -0.56 16.45 6.30
C ARG A 184 -1.45 15.36 5.72
N ALA A 185 -1.10 14.10 5.90
CA ALA A 185 -1.93 12.96 5.48
C ALA A 185 -3.29 12.98 6.20
N VAL A 186 -3.31 13.25 7.50
CA VAL A 186 -4.55 13.40 8.29
C VAL A 186 -5.39 14.56 7.76
N ALA A 187 -4.80 15.72 7.50
CA ALA A 187 -5.53 16.86 6.94
C ALA A 187 -6.15 16.55 5.57
N VAL A 188 -5.42 15.84 4.69
CA VAL A 188 -5.93 15.39 3.39
C VAL A 188 -7.08 14.38 3.56
N ALA A 189 -6.93 13.43 4.46
CA ALA A 189 -7.95 12.41 4.74
C ALA A 189 -9.22 13.04 5.33
N ALA A 190 -9.09 13.95 6.30
CA ALA A 190 -10.21 14.65 6.93
C ALA A 190 -11.03 15.46 5.92
N ALA A 191 -10.38 16.12 4.96
CA ALA A 191 -11.07 16.85 3.90
C ALA A 191 -11.93 15.96 2.99
N LEU A 192 -11.66 14.64 2.98
CA LEU A 192 -12.37 13.65 2.16
C LEU A 192 -13.35 12.78 2.96
N ALA A 193 -13.29 12.80 4.30
CA ALA A 193 -14.04 11.88 5.17
C ALA A 193 -15.56 11.92 4.96
N GLY A 194 -16.11 13.08 4.54
CA GLY A 194 -17.53 13.27 4.26
C GLY A 194 -18.04 12.72 2.91
N LYS A 195 -17.19 12.02 2.12
CA LYS A 195 -17.65 11.41 0.86
C LYS A 195 -18.61 10.27 1.14
N ASP A 196 -19.66 10.17 0.31
CA ASP A 196 -20.60 9.06 0.41
C ASP A 196 -19.94 7.72 0.14
N PRO A 197 -19.96 6.77 1.10
CA PRO A 197 -19.21 5.53 1.00
C PRO A 197 -19.64 4.63 -0.16
N GLN A 198 -20.94 4.55 -0.44
CA GLN A 198 -21.47 3.68 -1.48
C GLN A 198 -21.10 4.21 -2.87
N THR A 199 -21.21 5.51 -3.07
CA THR A 199 -20.82 6.18 -4.32
C THR A 199 -19.31 6.05 -4.55
N LEU A 200 -18.49 6.30 -3.52
CA LEU A 200 -17.04 6.18 -3.61
C LEU A 200 -16.62 4.74 -3.96
N GLN A 201 -17.20 3.76 -3.27
CA GLN A 201 -16.94 2.35 -3.54
C GLN A 201 -17.31 1.97 -4.98
N ALA A 202 -18.50 2.36 -5.45
CA ALA A 202 -18.95 2.06 -6.80
C ALA A 202 -18.03 2.69 -7.87
N ILE A 203 -17.54 3.92 -7.62
CA ILE A 203 -16.57 4.58 -8.51
C ILE A 203 -15.27 3.79 -8.56
N LYS A 204 -14.67 3.46 -7.43
CA LYS A 204 -13.39 2.72 -7.35
C LYS A 204 -13.52 1.33 -7.97
N GLN A 205 -14.57 0.57 -7.64
CA GLN A 205 -14.80 -0.77 -8.19
C GLN A 205 -14.95 -0.76 -9.71
N ARG A 206 -15.60 0.25 -10.28
CA ARG A 206 -15.70 0.40 -11.73
C ARG A 206 -14.40 0.85 -12.37
N MET A 207 -13.72 1.83 -11.75
CA MET A 207 -12.45 2.36 -12.23
C MET A 207 -11.36 1.28 -12.29
N TYR A 208 -11.29 0.42 -11.27
CA TYR A 208 -10.27 -0.60 -11.10
C TYR A 208 -10.76 -2.02 -11.37
N ALA A 209 -11.87 -2.20 -12.09
CA ALA A 209 -12.51 -3.50 -12.28
C ALA A 209 -11.53 -4.59 -12.80
N SER A 210 -10.70 -4.25 -13.79
CA SER A 210 -9.69 -5.19 -14.33
C SER A 210 -8.56 -5.50 -13.35
N THR A 211 -8.12 -4.49 -12.59
CA THR A 211 -7.08 -4.66 -11.56
C THR A 211 -7.60 -5.51 -10.40
N LEU A 212 -8.83 -5.26 -9.95
CA LEU A 212 -9.46 -6.06 -8.90
C LEU A 212 -9.65 -7.53 -9.33
N ALA A 213 -10.04 -7.75 -10.59
CA ALA A 213 -10.14 -9.10 -11.15
C ALA A 213 -8.78 -9.81 -11.21
N ALA A 214 -7.72 -9.09 -11.62
CA ALA A 214 -6.36 -9.63 -11.64
C ALA A 214 -5.83 -9.97 -10.25
N LEU A 215 -6.10 -9.13 -9.23
CA LEU A 215 -5.74 -9.40 -7.85
C LEU A 215 -6.48 -10.62 -7.27
N ALA A 216 -7.70 -10.88 -7.70
CA ALA A 216 -8.52 -12.01 -7.24
C ALA A 216 -8.21 -13.34 -7.96
N ASP A 217 -7.41 -13.35 -9.01
CA ASP A 217 -7.06 -14.55 -9.78
C ASP A 217 -5.86 -15.27 -9.16
N SER A 218 -6.10 -16.06 -8.10
CA SER A 218 -5.05 -16.83 -7.40
C SER A 218 -4.25 -17.74 -8.34
N ALA A 219 -4.88 -18.30 -9.38
CA ALA A 219 -4.18 -19.19 -10.32
C ALA A 219 -3.14 -18.45 -11.17
N ALA A 220 -3.39 -17.18 -11.52
CA ALA A 220 -2.47 -16.34 -12.26
C ALA A 220 -1.45 -15.62 -11.36
N ASN A 221 -1.61 -15.66 -10.04
CA ASN A 221 -0.82 -14.93 -9.06
C ASN A 221 0.26 -15.77 -8.36
N SER A 222 0.52 -16.99 -8.82
CA SER A 222 1.62 -17.80 -8.30
C SER A 222 2.98 -17.20 -8.67
N ILE A 223 3.97 -17.30 -7.79
CA ILE A 223 5.37 -16.93 -8.04
C ILE A 223 6.29 -18.10 -7.76
N SER A 224 7.38 -18.19 -8.52
CA SER A 224 8.51 -19.06 -8.19
C SER A 224 9.58 -18.23 -7.51
N LEU A 225 9.93 -18.56 -6.27
CA LEU A 225 11.06 -17.92 -5.61
C LEU A 225 12.38 -18.43 -6.22
N PRO A 226 13.41 -17.58 -6.34
CA PRO A 226 14.73 -18.01 -6.80
C PRO A 226 15.29 -19.05 -5.82
N THR A 227 15.85 -20.14 -6.39
CA THR A 227 16.52 -21.22 -5.64
C THR A 227 17.92 -20.81 -5.22
#